data_29035c1cf9bce7cf36d56180fbd59d3b
#
_entry.id   29035c1cf9bce7cf36d56180fbd59d3b
#
_cell.length_a   1.000
_cell.length_b   1.000
_cell.length_c   1.000
_cell.angle_alpha   90.00
_cell.angle_beta   90.00
_cell.angle_gamma   90.00
#
_symmetry.space_group_name_H-M   'P 1'
#
loop_
_entity.id
_entity.type
_entity.pdbx_description
1 polymer ?
#
loop_
_entity_poly.entity_id
_entity_poly.type
_entity_poly.pdbx_seq_one_letter_code
_entity_poly.pdbx_strand_id
1 'polypeptide(L)'
;MNKNKGFGLIELMVSILIASIIVTGLYSLLTSSVVNYGFSNASSGAAKTSRQVGNIFNTLISQAGFMGYRMVMVGATNQPINSAYNIGYANPNWRENQSIMGSNNGQRLKIRFNGSSLEDDLVNTGETQSNGYVLDCRGIGVPNNVQLELEFFVNPNSGLVCRQNILDGTGAANFDNSFNNQQEFVIDSTVRRLEVLYGVSIPTGNSNGYYRAEDLIDSALDWNNVSNIRYALVTSVDTGQRLVTTPDNAQLVVFQSNEFVNNDGVGDIVFQIENGRQSFVHRIMKGDISILNQYQYL
;
A
#
# COMPACT_ATOMS: atom_id res chain seq x y z
N MET A 1 58.63 58.74 -16.25
CA MET A 1 59.06 57.35 -16.13
C MET A 1 58.33 56.71 -14.97
N ASN A 2 57.28 55.92 -15.26
CA ASN A 2 56.59 55.18 -14.23
C ASN A 2 57.42 53.94 -13.85
N LYS A 3 57.93 53.91 -12.62
CA LYS A 3 58.61 52.71 -12.08
C LYS A 3 57.52 51.61 -11.87
N ASN A 4 57.52 50.61 -12.71
CA ASN A 4 56.78 49.37 -12.49
C ASN A 4 57.36 48.71 -11.24
N LYS A 5 56.66 48.79 -10.13
CA LYS A 5 57.00 48.01 -8.91
C LYS A 5 56.57 46.57 -9.19
N GLY A 6 57.54 45.66 -9.33
CA GLY A 6 57.27 44.22 -9.46
C GLY A 6 56.62 43.69 -8.21
N PHE A 7 55.69 42.75 -8.33
CA PHE A 7 55.05 42.03 -7.24
C PHE A 7 56.14 41.25 -6.41
N GLY A 8 56.14 41.43 -5.12
CA GLY A 8 57.04 40.70 -4.23
C GLY A 8 56.60 39.24 -4.09
N LEU A 9 57.57 38.35 -3.98
CA LEU A 9 57.32 36.91 -3.79
C LEU A 9 56.42 36.64 -2.60
N ILE A 10 56.47 37.43 -1.55
CA ILE A 10 55.67 37.35 -0.34
C ILE A 10 54.20 37.72 -0.59
N GLU A 11 53.94 38.71 -1.43
CA GLU A 11 52.59 39.10 -1.84
C GLU A 11 51.88 38.01 -2.64
N LEU A 12 52.64 37.29 -3.49
CA LEU A 12 52.11 36.15 -4.24
C LEU A 12 51.78 34.97 -3.31
N MET A 13 52.65 34.67 -2.32
CA MET A 13 52.39 33.61 -1.36
C MET A 13 51.17 33.91 -0.51
N VAL A 14 50.97 35.13 -0.03
CA VAL A 14 49.80 35.52 0.77
C VAL A 14 48.52 35.46 -0.07
N SER A 15 48.61 35.89 -1.33
CA SER A 15 47.44 35.84 -2.24
C SER A 15 46.98 34.42 -2.51
N ILE A 16 47.90 33.46 -2.72
CA ILE A 16 47.59 32.05 -2.91
C ILE A 16 46.96 31.46 -1.64
N LEU A 17 47.48 31.79 -0.44
CA LEU A 17 46.96 31.34 0.81
C LEU A 17 45.52 31.81 1.04
N ILE A 18 45.24 33.08 0.83
CA ILE A 18 43.89 33.64 0.92
C ILE A 18 42.93 32.98 -0.12
N ALA A 19 43.40 32.87 -1.37
CA ALA A 19 42.62 32.22 -2.42
C ALA A 19 42.26 30.76 -2.06
N SER A 20 43.19 29.99 -1.48
CA SER A 20 42.94 28.60 -1.09
C SER A 20 41.88 28.47 0.02
N ILE A 21 41.89 29.40 0.98
CA ILE A 21 40.85 29.43 2.06
C ILE A 21 39.47 29.73 1.47
N ILE A 22 39.40 30.71 0.56
CA ILE A 22 38.12 31.07 -0.10
C ILE A 22 37.58 29.88 -0.92
N VAL A 23 38.44 29.26 -1.73
CA VAL A 23 38.04 28.11 -2.56
C VAL A 23 37.55 26.94 -1.71
N THR A 24 38.23 26.65 -0.59
CA THR A 24 37.82 25.60 0.33
C THR A 24 36.43 25.90 0.96
N GLY A 25 36.23 27.16 1.35
CA GLY A 25 34.92 27.60 1.88
C GLY A 25 33.80 27.51 0.84
N LEU A 26 34.04 27.95 -0.39
CA LEU A 26 33.07 27.81 -1.49
C LEU A 26 32.76 26.37 -1.84
N TYR A 27 33.77 25.49 -1.84
CA TYR A 27 33.57 24.05 -2.08
C TYR A 27 32.69 23.41 -1.00
N SER A 28 32.94 23.75 0.26
CA SER A 28 32.10 23.26 1.39
C SER A 28 30.64 23.71 1.26
N LEU A 29 30.39 24.98 0.87
CA LEU A 29 29.05 25.50 0.65
C LEU A 29 28.35 24.83 -0.54
N LEU A 30 29.07 24.60 -1.64
CA LEU A 30 28.52 23.92 -2.82
C LEU A 30 28.13 22.48 -2.50
N THR A 31 29.01 21.73 -1.84
CA THR A 31 28.71 20.33 -1.44
C THR A 31 27.53 20.25 -0.49
N SER A 32 27.45 21.11 0.51
CA SER A 32 26.31 21.19 1.41
C SER A 32 25.02 21.53 0.67
N SER A 33 25.05 22.47 -0.27
CA SER A 33 23.88 22.84 -1.06
C SER A 33 23.36 21.69 -1.93
N VAL A 34 24.28 20.96 -2.59
CA VAL A 34 23.91 19.80 -3.43
C VAL A 34 23.29 18.68 -2.59
N VAL A 35 23.87 18.39 -1.42
CA VAL A 35 23.33 17.37 -0.51
C VAL A 35 21.94 17.76 0.01
N ASN A 36 21.76 19.02 0.43
CA ASN A 36 20.49 19.54 0.91
C ASN A 36 19.41 19.53 -0.19
N TYR A 37 19.78 19.90 -1.40
CA TYR A 37 18.87 19.83 -2.55
C TYR A 37 18.43 18.39 -2.84
N GLY A 38 19.39 17.45 -2.89
CA GLY A 38 19.08 16.02 -3.09
C GLY A 38 18.14 15.47 -2.03
N PHE A 39 18.40 15.77 -0.75
CA PHE A 39 17.56 15.39 0.37
C PHE A 39 16.15 15.99 0.28
N SER A 40 16.05 17.30 0.02
CA SER A 40 14.77 17.99 -0.10
C SER A 40 13.92 17.43 -1.24
N ASN A 41 14.55 17.20 -2.40
CA ASN A 41 13.87 16.61 -3.56
C ASN A 41 13.39 15.17 -3.29
N ALA A 42 14.23 14.32 -2.72
CA ALA A 42 13.88 12.95 -2.36
C ALA A 42 12.76 12.92 -1.29
N SER A 43 12.83 13.77 -0.28
CA SER A 43 11.80 13.89 0.77
C SER A 43 10.47 14.34 0.18
N SER A 44 10.46 15.33 -0.71
CA SER A 44 9.26 15.79 -1.40
C SER A 44 8.69 14.69 -2.32
N GLY A 45 9.56 14.01 -3.06
CA GLY A 45 9.21 12.86 -3.90
C GLY A 45 8.56 11.75 -3.06
N ALA A 46 9.19 11.34 -1.96
CA ALA A 46 8.65 10.33 -1.05
C ALA A 46 7.29 10.73 -0.47
N ALA A 47 7.09 12.00 -0.14
CA ALA A 47 5.81 12.50 0.35
C ALA A 47 4.71 12.44 -0.71
N LYS A 48 5.02 12.83 -1.95
CA LYS A 48 4.07 12.77 -3.07
C LYS A 48 3.70 11.32 -3.38
N THR A 49 4.67 10.45 -3.54
CA THR A 49 4.48 9.03 -3.81
C THR A 49 3.66 8.35 -2.70
N SER A 50 4.01 8.57 -1.43
CA SER A 50 3.27 8.01 -0.31
C SER A 50 1.78 8.38 -0.36
N ARG A 51 1.44 9.65 -0.65
CA ARG A 51 0.04 10.08 -0.77
C ARG A 51 -0.67 9.42 -1.95
N GLN A 52 0.00 9.34 -3.09
CA GLN A 52 -0.57 8.73 -4.29
C GLN A 52 -0.85 7.24 -4.06
N VAL A 53 0.13 6.51 -3.54
CA VAL A 53 -0.02 5.08 -3.21
C VAL A 53 -1.11 4.88 -2.17
N GLY A 54 -1.16 5.72 -1.13
CA GLY A 54 -2.21 5.67 -0.11
C GLY A 54 -3.60 5.86 -0.68
N ASN A 55 -3.77 6.80 -1.60
CA ASN A 55 -5.07 7.00 -2.24
C ASN A 55 -5.49 5.79 -3.08
N ILE A 56 -4.59 5.21 -3.88
CA ILE A 56 -4.86 4.00 -4.65
C ILE A 56 -5.21 2.85 -3.71
N PHE A 57 -4.41 2.66 -2.67
CA PHE A 57 -4.61 1.61 -1.69
C PHE A 57 -5.95 1.75 -0.95
N ASN A 58 -6.29 2.97 -0.50
CA ASN A 58 -7.58 3.26 0.11
C ASN A 58 -8.75 2.95 -0.84
N THR A 59 -8.66 3.38 -2.10
CA THR A 59 -9.70 3.16 -3.09
C THR A 59 -9.92 1.67 -3.33
N LEU A 60 -8.86 0.90 -3.51
CA LEU A 60 -8.97 -0.53 -3.78
C LEU A 60 -9.47 -1.31 -2.56
N ILE A 61 -8.98 -0.99 -1.35
CA ILE A 61 -9.37 -1.73 -0.14
C ILE A 61 -10.80 -1.39 0.30
N SER A 62 -11.26 -0.16 0.12
CA SER A 62 -12.64 0.22 0.48
C SER A 62 -13.71 -0.57 -0.28
N GLN A 63 -13.34 -1.23 -1.36
CA GLN A 63 -14.21 -2.10 -2.14
C GLN A 63 -14.40 -3.50 -1.50
N ALA A 64 -13.61 -3.84 -0.48
CA ALA A 64 -13.71 -5.13 0.18
C ALA A 64 -15.15 -5.38 0.65
N GLY A 65 -15.68 -6.55 0.34
CA GLY A 65 -17.05 -6.91 0.70
C GLY A 65 -18.14 -6.27 -0.16
N PHE A 66 -17.80 -5.49 -1.18
CA PHE A 66 -18.82 -4.98 -2.09
C PHE A 66 -19.48 -6.14 -2.87
N MET A 67 -20.79 -6.26 -2.75
CA MET A 67 -21.53 -7.40 -3.31
C MET A 67 -22.17 -7.11 -4.64
N GLY A 68 -22.29 -5.86 -5.07
CA GLY A 68 -23.08 -5.48 -6.23
C GLY A 68 -24.57 -5.84 -6.05
N TYR A 69 -25.44 -5.15 -6.73
CA TYR A 69 -26.84 -5.58 -6.80
C TYR A 69 -26.98 -6.56 -7.96
N ARG A 70 -27.03 -7.85 -7.68
CA ARG A 70 -27.45 -8.83 -8.66
C ARG A 70 -28.91 -9.18 -8.37
N MET A 71 -29.81 -8.66 -9.17
CA MET A 71 -31.20 -9.11 -9.17
C MET A 71 -31.32 -10.33 -10.07
N VAL A 72 -31.77 -11.45 -9.53
CA VAL A 72 -32.17 -12.60 -10.34
C VAL A 72 -33.67 -12.70 -10.28
N MET A 73 -34.29 -12.82 -11.44
CA MET A 73 -35.69 -13.16 -11.53
C MET A 73 -35.91 -14.59 -11.05
N VAL A 74 -36.41 -14.74 -9.83
CA VAL A 74 -36.91 -16.02 -9.33
C VAL A 74 -38.42 -15.98 -9.40
N GLY A 75 -38.96 -16.55 -10.47
CA GLY A 75 -40.39 -16.46 -10.78
C GLY A 75 -40.79 -15.06 -11.22
N ALA A 76 -41.94 -14.53 -10.74
CA ALA A 76 -42.48 -13.20 -11.07
C ALA A 76 -41.95 -12.09 -10.11
N THR A 77 -41.07 -12.40 -9.20
CA THR A 77 -40.55 -11.44 -8.22
C THR A 77 -39.03 -11.30 -8.34
N ASN A 78 -38.59 -10.05 -8.44
CA ASN A 78 -37.15 -9.73 -8.36
C ASN A 78 -36.68 -9.99 -6.92
N GLN A 79 -35.87 -11.01 -6.74
CA GLN A 79 -35.20 -11.29 -5.45
C GLN A 79 -33.74 -10.87 -5.54
N PRO A 80 -33.25 -10.09 -4.58
CA PRO A 80 -31.81 -9.85 -4.51
C PRO A 80 -31.11 -11.17 -4.19
N ILE A 81 -30.21 -11.61 -5.06
CA ILE A 81 -29.38 -12.76 -4.73
C ILE A 81 -28.17 -12.25 -3.96
N ASN A 82 -28.21 -12.47 -2.67
CA ASN A 82 -27.04 -12.36 -1.80
C ASN A 82 -26.08 -13.55 -1.97
N SER A 83 -25.95 -14.09 -3.18
CA SER A 83 -25.16 -15.31 -3.42
C SER A 83 -23.67 -15.04 -3.66
N ALA A 84 -23.23 -13.82 -3.44
CA ALA A 84 -21.86 -13.43 -3.78
C ALA A 84 -20.77 -14.21 -3.05
N TYR A 85 -21.05 -14.69 -1.86
CA TYR A 85 -20.07 -15.44 -1.05
C TYR A 85 -20.38 -16.91 -0.88
N ASN A 86 -21.55 -17.35 -1.38
CA ASN A 86 -21.97 -18.75 -1.32
C ASN A 86 -21.48 -19.56 -2.53
N ILE A 87 -20.49 -19.05 -3.23
CA ILE A 87 -19.84 -19.80 -4.28
C ILE A 87 -18.91 -20.77 -3.57
N GLY A 88 -19.23 -22.06 -3.65
CA GLY A 88 -18.45 -23.17 -3.14
C GLY A 88 -17.06 -23.28 -3.73
N TYR A 89 -16.32 -22.19 -3.71
CA TYR A 89 -14.88 -22.23 -3.91
C TYR A 89 -14.27 -22.83 -2.67
N ALA A 90 -13.96 -24.09 -2.79
CA ALA A 90 -13.16 -24.85 -1.86
C ALA A 90 -11.71 -24.30 -1.77
N ASN A 91 -11.57 -23.02 -1.43
CA ASN A 91 -10.33 -22.54 -0.90
C ASN A 91 -10.41 -22.74 0.61
N PRO A 92 -9.71 -23.72 1.18
CA PRO A 92 -9.83 -24.09 2.61
C PRO A 92 -9.47 -22.95 3.56
N ASN A 93 -8.92 -21.84 3.03
CA ASN A 93 -8.44 -20.70 3.79
C ASN A 93 -9.46 -19.58 3.96
N TRP A 94 -10.61 -19.60 3.25
CA TRP A 94 -11.64 -18.59 3.34
C TRP A 94 -12.89 -19.15 4.01
N ARG A 95 -13.48 -18.35 4.91
CA ARG A 95 -14.77 -18.65 5.52
C ARG A 95 -15.90 -18.09 4.68
N GLU A 96 -17.10 -18.59 4.88
CA GLU A 96 -18.31 -18.05 4.31
C GLU A 96 -18.46 -16.56 4.69
N ASN A 97 -18.85 -15.72 3.75
CA ASN A 97 -18.98 -14.25 3.89
C ASN A 97 -17.70 -13.48 4.23
N GLN A 98 -16.56 -14.11 4.21
CA GLN A 98 -15.28 -13.46 4.47
C GLN A 98 -14.84 -12.63 3.26
N SER A 99 -14.66 -11.32 3.44
CA SER A 99 -14.21 -10.39 2.40
C SER A 99 -12.75 -9.97 2.52
N ILE A 100 -12.13 -10.24 3.67
CA ILE A 100 -10.78 -9.81 3.99
C ILE A 100 -10.01 -10.96 4.62
N MET A 101 -8.74 -11.07 4.27
CA MET A 101 -7.81 -12.02 4.87
C MET A 101 -6.40 -11.43 4.88
N GLY A 102 -5.70 -11.62 5.98
CA GLY A 102 -4.27 -11.31 6.11
C GLY A 102 -3.40 -12.55 6.08
N SER A 103 -2.11 -12.34 5.92
CA SER A 103 -1.11 -13.39 6.16
C SER A 103 -0.55 -13.31 7.57
N ASN A 104 0.01 -14.42 8.04
CA ASN A 104 0.63 -14.53 9.37
C ASN A 104 1.75 -13.51 9.65
N ASN A 105 2.30 -12.85 8.62
CA ASN A 105 3.36 -11.86 8.77
C ASN A 105 2.87 -10.40 8.67
N GLY A 106 1.54 -10.17 8.58
CA GLY A 106 0.97 -8.82 8.38
C GLY A 106 1.35 -8.14 7.07
N GLN A 107 2.14 -8.80 6.23
CA GLN A 107 2.73 -8.21 5.01
C GLN A 107 1.93 -8.47 3.74
N ARG A 108 0.83 -9.18 3.87
CA ARG A 108 -0.09 -9.48 2.77
C ARG A 108 -1.52 -9.22 3.19
N LEU A 109 -2.25 -8.57 2.31
CA LEU A 109 -3.67 -8.31 2.47
C LEU A 109 -4.40 -8.86 1.25
N LYS A 110 -5.42 -9.65 1.47
CA LYS A 110 -6.34 -10.09 0.43
C LYS A 110 -7.71 -9.53 0.69
N ILE A 111 -8.35 -9.09 -0.37
CA ILE A 111 -9.74 -8.63 -0.35
C ILE A 111 -10.53 -9.32 -1.45
N ARG A 112 -11.82 -9.50 -1.22
CA ARG A 112 -12.78 -10.04 -2.20
C ARG A 112 -13.95 -9.10 -2.35
N PHE A 113 -14.44 -8.98 -3.58
CA PHE A 113 -15.60 -8.18 -3.92
C PHE A 113 -16.20 -8.61 -5.26
N ASN A 114 -17.42 -8.18 -5.51
CA ASN A 114 -18.06 -8.28 -6.81
C ASN A 114 -17.95 -6.97 -7.56
N GLY A 115 -17.97 -7.03 -8.88
CA GLY A 115 -18.04 -5.85 -9.70
C GLY A 115 -19.40 -5.16 -9.64
N SER A 116 -19.53 -4.06 -10.37
CA SER A 116 -20.72 -3.24 -10.46
C SER A 116 -21.00 -2.81 -11.89
N SER A 117 -22.27 -2.86 -12.30
CA SER A 117 -22.74 -2.45 -13.63
C SER A 117 -23.83 -1.40 -13.55
N LEU A 118 -24.15 -0.78 -14.69
CA LEU A 118 -25.26 0.14 -14.80
C LEU A 118 -26.59 -0.58 -14.56
N GLU A 119 -27.56 0.12 -13.99
CA GLU A 119 -28.84 -0.45 -13.58
C GLU A 119 -29.66 -0.98 -14.78
N ASP A 120 -29.54 -0.36 -15.94
CA ASP A 120 -30.19 -0.77 -17.17
C ASP A 120 -29.70 -2.10 -17.75
N ASP A 121 -28.46 -2.48 -17.44
CA ASP A 121 -27.86 -3.73 -17.92
C ASP A 121 -28.32 -4.96 -17.10
N LEU A 122 -28.95 -4.74 -15.94
CA LEU A 122 -29.45 -5.81 -15.08
C LEU A 122 -30.66 -6.54 -15.68
N VAL A 123 -31.37 -5.92 -16.61
CA VAL A 123 -32.68 -6.40 -17.07
C VAL A 123 -32.61 -7.24 -18.35
N ASN A 124 -31.61 -7.07 -19.22
CA ASN A 124 -31.79 -7.51 -20.60
C ASN A 124 -30.75 -8.48 -21.19
N THR A 125 -29.51 -8.60 -20.74
CA THR A 125 -28.53 -9.33 -21.57
C THR A 125 -27.49 -10.19 -20.88
N GLY A 126 -27.34 -10.14 -19.58
CA GLY A 126 -26.24 -10.86 -18.92
C GLY A 126 -24.84 -10.36 -19.31
N GLU A 127 -24.72 -9.44 -20.22
CA GLU A 127 -23.50 -8.73 -20.59
C GLU A 127 -23.51 -7.36 -19.94
N THR A 128 -22.56 -7.16 -19.06
CA THR A 128 -22.65 -6.08 -18.13
C THR A 128 -21.43 -5.19 -18.29
N GLN A 129 -21.70 -4.00 -18.78
CA GLN A 129 -20.70 -2.96 -18.84
C GLN A 129 -20.48 -2.42 -17.42
N SER A 130 -19.23 -2.39 -16.96
CA SER A 130 -18.90 -1.80 -15.68
C SER A 130 -19.33 -0.34 -15.61
N ASN A 131 -19.89 0.09 -14.48
CA ASN A 131 -20.18 1.49 -14.18
C ASN A 131 -18.96 2.26 -13.62
N GLY A 132 -17.82 1.60 -13.44
CA GLY A 132 -16.60 2.22 -12.96
C GLY A 132 -16.54 2.48 -11.44
N TYR A 133 -17.56 2.07 -10.67
CA TYR A 133 -17.55 2.24 -9.21
C TYR A 133 -16.61 1.27 -8.51
N VAL A 134 -16.41 0.10 -9.09
CA VAL A 134 -15.53 -0.96 -8.57
C VAL A 134 -14.41 -1.17 -9.56
N LEU A 135 -13.17 -1.17 -9.07
CA LEU A 135 -11.97 -1.14 -9.88
C LEU A 135 -11.10 -2.38 -9.63
N ASP A 136 -10.44 -2.85 -10.69
CA ASP A 136 -9.38 -3.85 -10.59
C ASP A 136 -8.01 -3.23 -10.23
N CYS A 137 -6.94 -4.05 -10.16
CA CYS A 137 -5.58 -3.58 -9.90
C CYS A 137 -5.06 -2.53 -10.90
N ARG A 138 -5.65 -2.44 -12.09
CA ARG A 138 -5.28 -1.49 -13.16
C ARG A 138 -6.07 -0.19 -13.08
N GLY A 139 -7.08 -0.12 -12.21
CA GLY A 139 -8.05 0.96 -12.18
C GLY A 139 -9.11 0.85 -13.28
N ILE A 140 -9.33 -0.35 -13.83
CA ILE A 140 -10.38 -0.63 -14.81
C ILE A 140 -11.62 -1.09 -14.05
N GLY A 141 -12.79 -0.60 -14.49
CA GLY A 141 -14.06 -0.96 -13.89
C GLY A 141 -14.39 -2.44 -14.03
N VAL A 142 -14.87 -3.05 -12.97
CA VAL A 142 -15.22 -4.47 -12.89
C VAL A 142 -16.74 -4.61 -13.04
N PRO A 143 -17.24 -5.40 -14.01
CA PRO A 143 -18.68 -5.62 -14.20
C PRO A 143 -19.27 -6.54 -13.12
N ASN A 144 -20.59 -6.45 -12.88
CA ASN A 144 -21.30 -7.13 -11.79
C ASN A 144 -21.29 -8.67 -11.85
N ASN A 145 -21.00 -9.24 -13.02
CA ASN A 145 -20.90 -10.69 -13.23
C ASN A 145 -19.51 -11.26 -12.94
N VAL A 146 -18.58 -10.41 -12.48
CA VAL A 146 -17.21 -10.79 -12.14
C VAL A 146 -16.96 -10.63 -10.66
N GLN A 147 -16.46 -11.69 -10.04
CA GLN A 147 -15.94 -11.66 -8.67
C GLN A 147 -14.42 -11.67 -8.70
N LEU A 148 -13.82 -10.72 -7.99
CA LEU A 148 -12.36 -10.59 -7.89
C LEU A 148 -11.85 -10.83 -6.47
N GLU A 149 -10.67 -11.42 -6.41
CA GLU A 149 -9.77 -11.40 -5.27
C GLU A 149 -8.55 -10.55 -5.62
N LEU A 150 -8.28 -9.52 -4.83
CA LEU A 150 -7.04 -8.75 -4.94
C LEU A 150 -6.14 -9.09 -3.75
N GLU A 151 -4.87 -9.35 -4.05
CA GLU A 151 -3.82 -9.56 -3.06
C GLU A 151 -2.78 -8.46 -3.15
N PHE A 152 -2.55 -7.77 -2.04
CA PHE A 152 -1.53 -6.73 -1.92
C PHE A 152 -0.34 -7.26 -1.13
N PHE A 153 0.84 -7.09 -1.66
CA PHE A 153 2.09 -7.45 -1.00
C PHE A 153 3.28 -6.66 -1.57
N VAL A 154 4.39 -6.65 -0.84
CA VAL A 154 5.63 -6.05 -1.33
C VAL A 154 6.53 -7.14 -1.90
N ASN A 155 6.87 -6.98 -3.17
CA ASN A 155 7.88 -7.78 -3.83
C ASN A 155 9.24 -7.06 -3.70
N PRO A 156 10.32 -7.73 -3.24
CA PRO A 156 11.62 -7.09 -3.03
C PRO A 156 12.18 -6.39 -4.27
N ASN A 157 11.86 -6.88 -5.47
CA ASN A 157 12.39 -6.38 -6.73
C ASN A 157 11.51 -5.30 -7.38
N SER A 158 10.20 -5.34 -7.16
CA SER A 158 9.23 -4.50 -7.87
C SER A 158 8.43 -3.55 -6.97
N GLY A 159 8.56 -3.64 -5.63
CA GLY A 159 7.84 -2.79 -4.69
C GLY A 159 6.43 -3.30 -4.36
N LEU A 160 5.48 -2.39 -4.16
CA LEU A 160 4.09 -2.74 -3.85
C LEU A 160 3.40 -3.28 -5.11
N VAL A 161 2.91 -4.49 -4.99
CA VAL A 161 2.24 -5.24 -6.05
C VAL A 161 0.79 -5.51 -5.65
N CYS A 162 -0.11 -5.35 -6.61
CA CYS A 162 -1.46 -5.86 -6.57
C CYS A 162 -1.56 -7.07 -7.52
N ARG A 163 -1.91 -8.22 -6.97
CA ARG A 163 -2.21 -9.43 -7.74
C ARG A 163 -3.71 -9.62 -7.78
N GLN A 164 -4.25 -9.84 -8.96
CA GLN A 164 -5.68 -10.11 -9.12
C GLN A 164 -5.95 -11.53 -9.55
N ASN A 165 -7.04 -12.09 -9.05
CA ASN A 165 -7.52 -13.41 -9.35
C ASN A 165 -9.04 -13.36 -9.57
N ILE A 166 -9.51 -13.89 -10.69
CA ILE A 166 -10.94 -13.99 -11.00
C ILE A 166 -11.46 -15.28 -10.35
N LEU A 167 -12.48 -15.16 -9.51
CA LEU A 167 -13.03 -16.26 -8.75
C LEU A 167 -14.20 -16.94 -9.45
N ASP A 168 -15.02 -16.21 -10.21
CA ASP A 168 -16.14 -16.76 -10.97
C ASP A 168 -15.86 -16.72 -12.47
N GLY A 169 -15.99 -17.90 -13.11
CA GLY A 169 -15.66 -18.10 -14.52
C GLY A 169 -16.78 -17.79 -15.50
N THR A 170 -18.05 -17.58 -15.07
CA THR A 170 -19.19 -17.40 -15.98
C THR A 170 -19.18 -16.05 -16.68
N GLY A 171 -18.57 -15.03 -16.08
CA GLY A 171 -18.43 -13.68 -16.66
C GLY A 171 -17.04 -13.36 -17.20
N ALA A 172 -16.05 -14.19 -16.87
CA ALA A 172 -14.65 -13.92 -17.21
C ALA A 172 -14.35 -13.94 -18.71
N ALA A 173 -15.14 -14.66 -19.50
CA ALA A 173 -14.93 -14.77 -20.95
C ALA A 173 -15.15 -13.44 -21.70
N ASN A 174 -15.94 -12.51 -21.13
CA ASN A 174 -16.22 -11.21 -21.72
C ASN A 174 -15.44 -10.05 -21.10
N PHE A 175 -14.82 -10.31 -19.94
CA PHE A 175 -13.99 -9.33 -19.23
C PHE A 175 -12.55 -9.47 -19.70
N ASP A 176 -12.28 -9.03 -20.92
CA ASP A 176 -10.96 -9.03 -21.56
C ASP A 176 -10.21 -10.40 -21.56
N ASN A 177 -10.11 -11.04 -22.72
CA ASN A 177 -9.38 -12.31 -22.94
C ASN A 177 -7.89 -12.25 -22.50
N SER A 178 -7.39 -11.10 -22.05
CA SER A 178 -6.05 -10.92 -21.49
C SER A 178 -5.96 -11.29 -20.00
N PHE A 179 -7.07 -11.61 -19.34
CA PHE A 179 -7.10 -12.03 -17.94
C PHE A 179 -6.72 -13.51 -17.79
N ASN A 180 -5.46 -13.79 -17.87
CA ASN A 180 -4.93 -15.03 -17.30
C ASN A 180 -4.95 -14.93 -15.78
N ASN A 181 -5.45 -15.96 -15.11
CA ASN A 181 -5.43 -16.10 -13.67
C ASN A 181 -4.05 -15.69 -13.09
N GLN A 182 -4.06 -14.81 -12.06
CA GLN A 182 -2.87 -14.36 -11.34
C GLN A 182 -1.99 -13.33 -12.07
N GLN A 183 -2.57 -12.26 -12.58
CA GLN A 183 -1.78 -11.12 -13.05
C GLN A 183 -1.32 -10.23 -11.90
N GLU A 184 -0.05 -9.86 -11.95
CA GLU A 184 0.58 -8.94 -10.99
C GLU A 184 0.78 -7.56 -11.62
N PHE A 185 0.35 -6.53 -10.90
CA PHE A 185 0.51 -5.14 -11.30
C PHE A 185 1.30 -4.39 -10.25
N VAL A 186 2.38 -3.75 -10.65
CA VAL A 186 3.18 -2.91 -9.76
C VAL A 186 2.44 -1.60 -9.53
N ILE A 187 2.01 -1.35 -8.29
CA ILE A 187 1.40 -0.09 -7.88
C ILE A 187 2.49 0.98 -7.73
N ASP A 188 3.57 0.63 -7.02
CA ASP A 188 4.69 1.55 -6.80
C ASP A 188 5.97 0.81 -6.43
N SER A 189 7.04 1.13 -7.15
CA SER A 189 8.34 0.48 -6.97
C SER A 189 9.16 1.02 -5.79
N THR A 190 8.75 2.11 -5.16
CA THR A 190 9.47 2.71 -4.04
C THR A 190 9.02 2.17 -2.69
N VAL A 191 7.89 1.47 -2.63
CA VAL A 191 7.40 0.85 -1.39
C VAL A 191 8.24 -0.38 -1.05
N ARG A 192 8.74 -0.43 0.18
CA ARG A 192 9.62 -1.50 0.68
C ARG A 192 8.98 -2.39 1.74
N ARG A 193 7.95 -1.91 2.39
CA ARG A 193 7.22 -2.65 3.41
C ARG A 193 5.75 -2.29 3.40
N LEU A 194 4.91 -3.28 3.52
CA LEU A 194 3.49 -3.18 3.86
C LEU A 194 3.31 -3.88 5.19
N GLU A 195 2.64 -3.24 6.12
CA GLU A 195 2.16 -3.84 7.38
C GLU A 195 0.67 -3.53 7.52
N VAL A 196 -0.09 -4.51 7.97
CA VAL A 196 -1.54 -4.42 8.09
C VAL A 196 -2.00 -4.93 9.45
N LEU A 197 -2.81 -4.13 10.10
CA LEU A 197 -3.53 -4.47 11.33
C LEU A 197 -5.03 -4.46 11.06
N TYR A 198 -5.76 -5.33 11.72
CA TYR A 198 -7.18 -5.57 11.52
C TYR A 198 -7.98 -5.13 12.73
N GLY A 199 -8.82 -4.12 12.56
CA GLY A 199 -9.73 -3.62 13.59
C GLY A 199 -10.96 -4.50 13.68
N VAL A 200 -11.13 -5.19 14.80
CA VAL A 200 -12.25 -6.10 15.05
C VAL A 200 -13.26 -5.41 15.94
N SER A 201 -14.53 -5.46 15.53
CA SER A 201 -15.67 -5.02 16.32
C SER A 201 -16.40 -6.23 16.86
N ILE A 202 -16.34 -6.43 18.18
CA ILE A 202 -17.03 -7.54 18.84
C ILE A 202 -18.33 -7.02 19.45
N PRO A 203 -19.51 -7.55 19.07
CA PRO A 203 -20.81 -7.12 19.60
C PRO A 203 -20.95 -7.23 21.12
N THR A 204 -20.17 -8.10 21.74
CA THR A 204 -20.22 -8.38 23.19
C THR A 204 -19.33 -7.47 24.06
N GLY A 205 -18.74 -6.44 23.50
CA GLY A 205 -18.26 -5.28 24.29
C GLY A 205 -16.86 -5.37 24.90
N ASN A 206 -16.07 -6.40 24.66
CA ASN A 206 -14.82 -6.57 25.43
C ASN A 206 -13.49 -6.32 24.70
N SER A 207 -13.46 -6.05 23.42
CA SER A 207 -12.20 -5.59 22.79
C SER A 207 -12.39 -5.03 21.39
N ASN A 208 -12.70 -3.74 21.30
CA ASN A 208 -12.44 -2.99 20.07
C ASN A 208 -10.94 -2.72 20.04
N GLY A 209 -10.20 -3.42 19.21
CA GLY A 209 -8.75 -3.28 19.08
C GLY A 209 -8.28 -3.65 17.69
N TYR A 210 -7.05 -3.26 17.40
CA TYR A 210 -6.37 -3.74 16.20
C TYR A 210 -5.59 -5.01 16.53
N TYR A 211 -5.65 -5.97 15.64
CA TYR A 211 -5.01 -7.28 15.77
C TYR A 211 -4.09 -7.53 14.57
N ARG A 212 -3.06 -8.32 14.77
CA ARG A 212 -2.27 -8.86 13.66
C ARG A 212 -3.03 -10.02 13.01
N ALA A 213 -2.66 -10.38 11.77
CA ALA A 213 -3.31 -11.47 11.06
C ALA A 213 -3.19 -12.82 11.79
N GLU A 214 -2.04 -13.09 12.41
CA GLU A 214 -1.78 -14.29 13.18
C GLU A 214 -2.73 -14.41 14.40
N ASP A 215 -2.96 -13.30 15.10
CA ASP A 215 -3.86 -13.26 16.25
C ASP A 215 -5.32 -13.60 15.86
N LEU A 216 -5.73 -13.25 14.62
CA LEU A 216 -7.04 -13.60 14.08
C LEU A 216 -7.14 -15.05 13.61
N ILE A 217 -6.03 -15.61 13.09
CA ILE A 217 -6.01 -17.00 12.62
C ILE A 217 -6.05 -17.96 13.81
N ASP A 218 -5.32 -17.65 14.88
CA ASP A 218 -5.14 -18.52 16.04
C ASP A 218 -6.22 -18.31 17.12
N SER A 219 -7.03 -17.25 17.00
CA SER A 219 -8.06 -16.90 17.98
C SER A 219 -9.45 -17.37 17.56
N ALA A 220 -10.38 -17.34 18.52
CA ALA A 220 -11.82 -17.49 18.25
C ALA A 220 -12.44 -16.25 17.54
N LEU A 221 -11.62 -15.24 17.24
CA LEU A 221 -12.04 -14.05 16.50
C LEU A 221 -12.30 -14.41 15.03
N ASP A 222 -13.41 -13.91 14.50
CA ASP A 222 -13.79 -14.16 13.12
C ASP A 222 -13.35 -13.00 12.22
N TRP A 223 -12.78 -13.33 11.08
CA TRP A 223 -12.47 -12.38 10.01
C TRP A 223 -13.69 -11.56 9.55
N ASN A 224 -14.89 -12.14 9.72
CA ASN A 224 -16.16 -11.45 9.42
C ASN A 224 -16.43 -10.26 10.35
N ASN A 225 -15.76 -10.19 11.50
CA ASN A 225 -15.86 -9.08 12.45
C ASN A 225 -14.84 -7.96 12.20
N VAL A 226 -13.99 -8.08 11.18
CA VAL A 226 -13.05 -7.04 10.81
C VAL A 226 -13.79 -5.89 10.14
N SER A 227 -13.94 -4.77 10.83
CA SER A 227 -14.64 -3.57 10.35
C SER A 227 -13.71 -2.49 9.84
N ASN A 228 -12.45 -2.52 10.25
CA ASN A 228 -11.45 -1.52 9.90
C ASN A 228 -10.12 -2.20 9.57
N ILE A 229 -9.36 -1.57 8.67
CA ILE A 229 -7.98 -1.93 8.38
C ILE A 229 -7.11 -0.73 8.67
N ARG A 230 -6.08 -0.93 9.50
CA ARG A 230 -4.98 0.01 9.67
C ARG A 230 -3.78 -0.51 8.90
N TYR A 231 -3.22 0.30 8.05
CA TYR A 231 -2.05 -0.10 7.28
C TYR A 231 -0.90 0.89 7.46
N ALA A 232 0.31 0.40 7.24
CA ALA A 232 1.50 1.23 7.11
C ALA A 232 2.30 0.81 5.88
N LEU A 233 2.71 1.82 5.12
CA LEU A 233 3.58 1.68 3.95
C LEU A 233 4.89 2.39 4.23
N VAL A 234 6.00 1.68 4.04
CA VAL A 234 7.34 2.27 4.08
C VAL A 234 7.83 2.50 2.67
N THR A 235 7.97 3.76 2.29
CA THR A 235 8.54 4.16 1.00
C THR A 235 10.01 4.52 1.16
N SER A 236 10.83 4.22 0.15
CA SER A 236 12.26 4.50 0.13
C SER A 236 12.62 5.14 -1.21
N VAL A 237 13.08 6.37 -1.16
CA VAL A 237 13.49 7.14 -2.36
C VAL A 237 14.97 7.46 -2.27
N ASP A 238 15.71 7.17 -3.33
CA ASP A 238 17.15 7.47 -3.41
C ASP A 238 17.38 8.98 -3.55
N THR A 239 18.30 9.51 -2.75
CA THR A 239 18.74 10.91 -2.85
C THR A 239 19.79 11.12 -3.93
N GLY A 240 20.34 10.04 -4.49
CA GLY A 240 21.51 10.06 -5.36
C GLY A 240 22.81 10.43 -4.62
N GLN A 241 22.76 10.64 -3.30
CA GLN A 241 23.90 11.05 -2.49
C GLN A 241 23.93 10.28 -1.18
N ARG A 242 25.12 9.88 -0.74
CA ARG A 242 25.28 9.19 0.55
C ARG A 242 24.99 10.17 1.69
N LEU A 243 23.91 9.90 2.42
CA LEU A 243 23.59 10.62 3.66
C LEU A 243 24.54 10.08 4.76
N VAL A 244 25.38 10.94 5.29
CA VAL A 244 26.47 10.56 6.23
C VAL A 244 25.95 10.09 7.60
N THR A 245 24.65 10.22 7.87
CA THR A 245 24.08 10.14 9.23
C THR A 245 23.16 8.97 9.52
N THR A 246 22.88 8.09 8.55
CA THR A 246 22.07 6.91 8.85
C THR A 246 22.97 5.82 9.40
N PRO A 247 22.84 5.43 10.68
CA PRO A 247 23.64 4.34 11.24
C PRO A 247 23.34 3.03 10.53
N ASP A 248 24.33 2.17 10.40
CA ASP A 248 24.16 0.81 9.94
C ASP A 248 23.14 0.11 10.87
N ASN A 249 22.18 -0.61 10.30
CA ASN A 249 21.08 -1.27 11.02
C ASN A 249 20.09 -0.33 11.73
N ALA A 250 19.88 0.89 11.23
CA ALA A 250 18.82 1.75 11.72
C ALA A 250 17.46 1.07 11.55
N GLN A 251 16.61 1.20 12.57
CA GLN A 251 15.25 0.65 12.56
C GLN A 251 14.24 1.80 12.55
N LEU A 252 13.19 1.63 11.74
CA LEU A 252 12.03 2.49 11.77
C LEU A 252 10.87 1.76 12.44
N VAL A 253 10.30 2.33 13.49
CA VAL A 253 9.11 1.77 14.13
C VAL A 253 7.90 2.01 13.24
N VAL A 254 7.36 0.94 12.69
CA VAL A 254 6.17 0.96 11.82
C VAL A 254 4.91 1.04 12.66
N PHE A 255 4.74 0.14 13.62
CA PHE A 255 3.70 0.20 14.64
C PHE A 255 4.31 -0.03 16.02
N GLN A 256 3.89 0.78 16.98
CA GLN A 256 4.27 0.58 18.38
C GLN A 256 3.45 -0.57 18.97
N SER A 257 3.99 -1.26 19.95
CA SER A 257 3.34 -2.39 20.63
C SER A 257 2.03 -2.02 21.33
N ASN A 258 1.79 -0.73 21.60
CA ASN A 258 0.55 -0.21 22.15
C ASN A 258 -0.53 0.15 21.09
N GLU A 259 -0.19 0.08 19.79
CA GLU A 259 -1.13 0.36 18.69
C GLU A 259 -1.96 -0.87 18.31
N PHE A 260 -1.68 -2.05 18.85
CA PHE A 260 -2.41 -3.30 18.58
C PHE A 260 -2.53 -4.17 19.83
N VAL A 261 -3.49 -5.08 19.82
CA VAL A 261 -3.64 -6.06 20.90
C VAL A 261 -2.50 -7.06 20.80
N ASN A 262 -1.70 -7.10 21.85
CA ASN A 262 -0.46 -7.87 21.90
C ASN A 262 -0.59 -9.00 22.94
N ASN A 263 -1.14 -10.14 22.51
CA ASN A 263 -1.34 -11.29 23.38
C ASN A 263 -0.03 -12.07 23.64
N ASP A 264 0.95 -11.96 22.74
CA ASP A 264 2.16 -12.78 22.71
C ASP A 264 3.41 -12.05 23.23
N GLY A 265 3.27 -10.80 23.71
CA GLY A 265 4.39 -9.98 24.17
C GLY A 265 5.36 -9.55 23.06
N VAL A 266 4.91 -9.54 21.82
CA VAL A 266 5.69 -9.05 20.67
C VAL A 266 5.96 -7.55 20.84
N GLY A 267 7.20 -7.13 20.63
CA GLY A 267 7.59 -5.72 20.67
C GLY A 267 7.01 -4.92 19.48
N ASP A 268 7.56 -3.73 19.29
CA ASP A 268 7.20 -2.87 18.17
C ASP A 268 7.44 -3.56 16.82
N ILE A 269 6.54 -3.32 15.85
CA ILE A 269 6.74 -3.75 14.46
C ILE A 269 7.71 -2.76 13.82
N VAL A 270 8.89 -3.25 13.43
CA VAL A 270 9.98 -2.42 12.91
C VAL A 270 10.32 -2.77 11.45
N PHE A 271 10.70 -1.77 10.69
CA PHE A 271 11.35 -1.92 9.40
C PHE A 271 12.86 -1.74 9.58
N GLN A 272 13.62 -2.73 9.18
CA GLN A 272 15.07 -2.69 9.26
C GLN A 272 15.65 -2.10 7.98
N ILE A 273 16.45 -1.05 8.11
CA ILE A 273 17.13 -0.44 6.96
C ILE A 273 18.33 -1.35 6.61
N GLU A 274 18.30 -1.90 5.40
CA GLU A 274 19.39 -2.75 4.92
C GLU A 274 20.69 -1.96 4.75
N ASN A 275 21.79 -2.58 5.09
CA ASN A 275 23.14 -2.04 4.88
C ASN A 275 23.34 -1.69 3.39
N GLY A 276 23.89 -0.50 3.12
CA GLY A 276 24.09 0.01 1.76
C GLY A 276 23.00 0.91 1.24
N ARG A 277 21.85 1.05 1.92
CA ARG A 277 20.76 2.00 1.56
C ARG A 277 20.83 3.33 2.31
N GLN A 278 22.01 3.75 2.70
CA GLN A 278 22.23 5.02 3.43
C GLN A 278 21.97 6.28 2.59
N SER A 279 21.83 6.13 1.28
CA SER A 279 21.44 7.21 0.37
C SER A 279 19.92 7.40 0.23
N PHE A 280 19.11 6.61 0.93
CA PHE A 280 17.66 6.66 0.78
C PHE A 280 16.99 7.48 1.89
N VAL A 281 15.98 8.23 1.49
CA VAL A 281 14.99 8.80 2.42
C VAL A 281 13.89 7.78 2.60
N HIS A 282 13.67 7.35 3.83
CA HIS A 282 12.59 6.45 4.21
C HIS A 282 11.44 7.24 4.82
N ARG A 283 10.22 6.92 4.43
CA ARG A 283 9.01 7.53 4.96
C ARG A 283 7.97 6.47 5.28
N ILE A 284 7.39 6.56 6.47
CA ILE A 284 6.25 5.75 6.87
C ILE A 284 4.99 6.56 6.62
N MET A 285 4.03 5.95 5.94
CA MET A 285 2.67 6.45 5.82
C MET A 285 1.74 5.45 6.46
N LYS A 286 0.92 5.91 7.41
CA LYS A 286 -0.15 5.13 8.02
C LYS A 286 -1.50 5.61 7.52
N GLY A 287 -2.45 4.71 7.41
CA GLY A 287 -3.84 5.02 7.08
C GLY A 287 -4.79 4.04 7.74
N ASP A 288 -6.01 4.49 7.97
CA ASP A 288 -7.13 3.68 8.46
C ASP A 288 -8.23 3.66 7.41
N ILE A 289 -8.77 2.48 7.12
CA ILE A 289 -9.84 2.28 6.14
C ILE A 289 -10.98 1.55 6.84
N SER A 290 -12.16 2.14 6.81
CA SER A 290 -13.38 1.46 7.27
C SER A 290 -13.95 0.60 6.16
N ILE A 291 -14.31 -0.64 6.47
CA ILE A 291 -14.93 -1.58 5.56
C ILE A 291 -16.43 -1.45 5.71
N LEU A 292 -17.04 -0.73 4.79
CA LEU A 292 -18.48 -0.40 4.85
C LEU A 292 -19.38 -1.51 4.31
N ASN A 293 -18.80 -2.45 3.56
CA ASN A 293 -19.56 -3.43 2.79
C ASN A 293 -19.63 -4.81 3.47
N GLN A 294 -19.23 -4.91 4.73
CA GLN A 294 -19.46 -6.14 5.48
C GLN A 294 -20.93 -6.23 5.89
N TYR A 295 -21.59 -7.30 5.46
CA TYR A 295 -22.91 -7.62 5.96
C TYR A 295 -22.81 -8.00 7.44
N GLN A 296 -23.22 -7.10 8.31
CA GLN A 296 -23.66 -7.49 9.63
C GLN A 296 -25.05 -8.07 9.47
N TYR A 297 -25.17 -9.38 9.60
CA TYR A 297 -26.48 -9.99 9.84
C TYR A 297 -26.99 -9.42 11.18
N LEU A 298 -28.01 -8.56 11.10
CA LEU A 298 -28.85 -8.19 12.23
C LEU A 298 -29.82 -9.34 12.55
#